data_6636fa9efb80ef1e75b70c90185f215a
#
_entry.id   6636fa9efb80ef1e75b70c90185f215a
#
_cell.length_a   1.000
_cell.length_b   1.000
_cell.length_c   1.000
_cell.angle_alpha   90.00
_cell.angle_beta   90.00
_cell.angle_gamma   90.00
#
_symmetry.space_group_name_H-M   'P 1'
#
loop_
_entity.id
_entity.type
_entity.pdbx_description
1 polymer ?
#
loop_
_entity_poly.entity_id
_entity_poly.type
_entity_poly.pdbx_seq_one_letter_code
_entity_poly.pdbx_strand_id
1 'polypeptide(L)'
;MSKVATRFAPSPTGPLHIGGIRTALFNWLYSKNQGGTFHLRIEDTDKERSKDQYKNQIIKSLKWIGIEYDGDEYIQSKQIDYHIKIANELLKNGHAYKCYCSNEEIEEQKKRAKQKKIPYIYNRKWRDISDTDAPKNIKPVLRFKSKIDGSSVLKDLVQGDVQIDNNTIEDFIILRNDGSPTYNLSAAVDDHKMKVTHIIRGDDHKINTFKQMQIYIAMKWEVPSFAHIPLIHTVDGKKLSKRDKSSTLDDYSKIGIMPEALRNYLLRLGWSFQDKEIFTLEESIKYFNLEGVGKSPSKLDISRILSMNEHYIKHMNENDLYNQLNEYCLKHKEKIDTSKVDKIKKSLKFLKNKAKTLEDIYNNSKYIISDNVQFSNEDLKLIDTEAKK
;
A
#
# COMPACT_ATOMS: atom_id res chain seq x y z
N MET A 1 15.23 16.29 -18.46
CA MET A 1 14.56 15.86 -17.21
C MET A 1 14.80 14.37 -17.04
N SER A 2 15.12 13.90 -15.84
CA SER A 2 15.22 12.47 -15.55
C SER A 2 13.86 11.81 -15.77
N LYS A 3 13.86 10.57 -16.29
CA LYS A 3 12.65 9.78 -16.47
C LYS A 3 11.98 9.56 -15.11
N VAL A 4 10.65 9.70 -15.02
CA VAL A 4 9.92 9.48 -13.77
C VAL A 4 10.17 8.06 -13.27
N ALA A 5 10.50 7.93 -11.98
CA ALA A 5 10.64 6.66 -11.29
C ALA A 5 9.86 6.72 -9.97
N THR A 6 8.91 5.81 -9.81
CA THR A 6 8.11 5.64 -8.59
C THR A 6 8.37 4.27 -7.97
N ARG A 7 7.90 4.06 -6.75
CA ARG A 7 8.01 2.76 -6.08
C ARG A 7 6.84 2.47 -5.14
N PHE A 8 6.51 1.20 -5.01
CA PHE A 8 5.74 0.67 -3.92
C PHE A 8 6.68 -0.03 -2.93
N ALA A 9 6.60 0.32 -1.65
CA ALA A 9 7.56 -0.12 -0.64
C ALA A 9 6.86 -0.76 0.57
N PRO A 10 6.23 -1.95 0.40
CA PRO A 10 5.52 -2.61 1.48
C PRO A 10 6.47 -3.39 2.41
N SER A 11 6.14 -3.40 3.72
CA SER A 11 6.76 -4.31 4.68
C SER A 11 5.97 -5.62 4.74
N PRO A 12 6.60 -6.81 4.56
CA PRO A 12 5.94 -8.11 4.54
C PRO A 12 5.65 -8.62 5.96
N THR A 13 5.04 -7.79 6.80
CA THR A 13 4.70 -8.07 8.21
C THR A 13 3.26 -8.54 8.42
N GLY A 14 2.52 -8.73 7.33
CA GLY A 14 1.13 -9.17 7.30
C GLY A 14 0.56 -9.07 5.88
N PRO A 15 -0.68 -9.54 5.68
CA PRO A 15 -1.32 -9.48 4.37
C PRO A 15 -1.45 -8.05 3.86
N LEU A 16 -1.36 -7.89 2.55
CA LEU A 16 -1.47 -6.59 1.89
C LEU A 16 -2.94 -6.14 1.91
N HIS A 17 -3.20 -5.00 2.54
CA HIS A 17 -4.54 -4.45 2.64
C HIS A 17 -4.85 -3.49 1.48
N ILE A 18 -6.12 -3.23 1.26
CA ILE A 18 -6.64 -2.42 0.14
C ILE A 18 -6.01 -1.02 0.05
N GLY A 19 -5.66 -0.40 1.17
CA GLY A 19 -4.95 0.89 1.19
C GLY A 19 -3.55 0.83 0.60
N GLY A 20 -2.82 -0.27 0.87
CA GLY A 20 -1.51 -0.52 0.25
C GLY A 20 -1.65 -0.74 -1.26
N ILE A 21 -2.67 -1.50 -1.69
CA ILE A 21 -2.95 -1.72 -3.11
C ILE A 21 -3.28 -0.41 -3.83
N ARG A 22 -4.10 0.47 -3.24
CA ARG A 22 -4.37 1.79 -3.82
C ARG A 22 -3.08 2.62 -3.97
N THR A 23 -2.22 2.57 -2.96
CA THR A 23 -0.92 3.26 -3.03
C THR A 23 -0.06 2.70 -4.17
N ALA A 24 0.01 1.37 -4.33
CA ALA A 24 0.69 0.73 -5.45
C ALA A 24 0.10 1.16 -6.80
N LEU A 25 -1.24 1.14 -6.91
CA LEU A 25 -1.96 1.53 -8.12
C LEU A 25 -1.64 2.97 -8.53
N PHE A 26 -1.66 3.93 -7.60
CA PHE A 26 -1.40 5.34 -7.91
C PHE A 26 0.06 5.57 -8.33
N ASN A 27 1.03 4.90 -7.69
CA ASN A 27 2.43 4.92 -8.11
C ASN A 27 2.61 4.36 -9.53
N TRP A 28 1.98 3.20 -9.80
CA TRP A 28 2.04 2.53 -11.08
C TRP A 28 1.39 3.35 -12.20
N LEU A 29 0.17 3.86 -11.98
CA LEU A 29 -0.54 4.69 -12.96
C LEU A 29 0.24 5.96 -13.27
N TYR A 30 0.76 6.64 -12.25
CA TYR A 30 1.54 7.86 -12.44
C TYR A 30 2.81 7.59 -13.26
N SER A 31 3.56 6.54 -12.92
CA SER A 31 4.76 6.19 -13.68
C SER A 31 4.43 5.84 -15.14
N LYS A 32 3.39 5.04 -15.39
CA LYS A 32 2.99 4.66 -16.76
C LYS A 32 2.47 5.86 -17.55
N ASN A 33 1.68 6.75 -16.95
CA ASN A 33 1.24 8.01 -17.57
C ASN A 33 2.42 8.87 -18.02
N GLN A 34 3.46 8.96 -17.19
CA GLN A 34 4.67 9.77 -17.48
C GLN A 34 5.73 9.02 -18.32
N GLY A 35 5.42 7.83 -18.85
CA GLY A 35 6.40 7.01 -19.58
C GLY A 35 7.60 6.60 -18.74
N GLY A 36 7.42 6.53 -17.42
CA GLY A 36 8.43 6.25 -16.41
C GLY A 36 8.57 4.77 -16.04
N THR A 37 9.12 4.51 -14.85
CA THR A 37 9.30 3.18 -14.28
C THR A 37 8.65 3.08 -12.91
N PHE A 38 8.12 1.90 -12.59
CA PHE A 38 7.53 1.59 -11.29
C PHE A 38 8.25 0.41 -10.66
N HIS A 39 8.79 0.58 -9.46
CA HIS A 39 9.60 -0.41 -8.77
C HIS A 39 8.89 -1.00 -7.55
N LEU A 40 9.20 -2.26 -7.23
CA LEU A 40 8.79 -2.90 -5.99
C LEU A 40 9.98 -3.00 -5.03
N ARG A 41 9.87 -2.40 -3.84
CA ARG A 41 10.81 -2.56 -2.73
C ARG A 41 10.15 -3.32 -1.58
N ILE A 42 10.74 -4.41 -1.17
CA ILE A 42 10.31 -5.17 0.00
C ILE A 42 11.08 -4.68 1.22
N GLU A 43 10.38 -4.05 2.17
CA GLU A 43 10.97 -3.52 3.40
C GLU A 43 10.91 -4.57 4.52
N ASP A 44 11.86 -5.51 4.47
CA ASP A 44 11.94 -6.72 5.30
C ASP A 44 13.00 -6.62 6.43
N THR A 45 13.39 -5.42 6.82
CA THR A 45 14.40 -5.20 7.87
C THR A 45 13.95 -5.62 9.26
N ASP A 46 12.65 -5.70 9.53
CA ASP A 46 12.08 -6.29 10.74
C ASP A 46 12.00 -7.81 10.58
N LYS A 47 13.08 -8.52 10.91
CA LYS A 47 13.21 -9.97 10.71
C LYS A 47 12.22 -10.80 11.53
N GLU A 48 11.76 -10.30 12.69
CA GLU A 48 10.82 -11.03 13.54
C GLU A 48 9.43 -11.08 12.94
N ARG A 49 8.98 -9.98 12.32
CA ARG A 49 7.64 -9.85 11.75
C ARG A 49 7.57 -10.13 10.26
N SER A 50 8.69 -10.01 9.53
CA SER A 50 8.74 -10.24 8.09
C SER A 50 8.72 -11.73 7.77
N LYS A 51 7.82 -12.16 6.85
CA LYS A 51 7.67 -13.56 6.45
C LYS A 51 7.58 -13.66 4.93
N ASP A 52 8.25 -14.68 4.35
CA ASP A 52 8.22 -14.94 2.91
C ASP A 52 6.80 -15.18 2.37
N GLN A 53 5.92 -15.77 3.16
CA GLN A 53 4.51 -15.93 2.78
C GLN A 53 3.82 -14.59 2.46
N TYR A 54 4.11 -13.53 3.24
CA TYR A 54 3.54 -12.21 2.99
C TYR A 54 4.20 -11.51 1.80
N LYS A 55 5.52 -11.68 1.60
CA LYS A 55 6.19 -11.23 0.38
C LYS A 55 5.53 -11.84 -0.86
N ASN A 56 5.37 -13.16 -0.87
CA ASN A 56 4.74 -13.87 -1.98
C ASN A 56 3.28 -13.45 -2.20
N GLN A 57 2.55 -13.19 -1.11
CA GLN A 57 1.18 -12.69 -1.19
C GLN A 57 1.12 -11.27 -1.78
N ILE A 58 2.06 -10.38 -1.43
CA ILE A 58 2.17 -9.03 -2.02
C ILE A 58 2.33 -9.14 -3.54
N ILE A 59 3.29 -9.96 -4.02
CA ILE A 59 3.56 -10.15 -5.45
C ILE A 59 2.34 -10.72 -6.17
N LYS A 60 1.72 -11.77 -5.61
CA LYS A 60 0.48 -12.36 -6.17
C LYS A 60 -0.66 -11.35 -6.23
N SER A 61 -0.79 -10.51 -5.21
CA SER A 61 -1.82 -9.47 -5.14
C SER A 61 -1.63 -8.41 -6.22
N LEU A 62 -0.41 -7.93 -6.43
CA LEU A 62 -0.10 -6.98 -7.51
C LEU A 62 -0.40 -7.59 -8.88
N LYS A 63 0.05 -8.82 -9.12
CA LYS A 63 -0.22 -9.54 -10.37
C LYS A 63 -1.72 -9.73 -10.61
N TRP A 64 -2.47 -10.12 -9.58
CA TRP A 64 -3.92 -10.36 -9.70
C TRP A 64 -4.69 -9.10 -10.11
N ILE A 65 -4.30 -7.93 -9.57
CA ILE A 65 -4.96 -6.66 -9.92
C ILE A 65 -4.37 -6.01 -11.19
N GLY A 66 -3.41 -6.66 -11.85
CA GLY A 66 -2.81 -6.19 -13.10
C GLY A 66 -1.80 -5.07 -12.92
N ILE A 67 -1.09 -5.01 -11.80
CA ILE A 67 0.01 -4.08 -11.54
C ILE A 67 1.33 -4.81 -11.72
N GLU A 68 2.10 -4.39 -12.73
CA GLU A 68 3.43 -4.94 -13.04
C GLU A 68 4.52 -3.92 -12.68
N TYR A 69 5.57 -4.38 -12.00
CA TYR A 69 6.75 -3.57 -11.68
C TYR A 69 7.89 -3.84 -12.64
N ASP A 70 8.76 -2.85 -12.79
CA ASP A 70 9.89 -2.90 -13.71
C ASP A 70 11.13 -3.45 -12.97
N GLY A 71 11.80 -4.44 -13.55
CA GLY A 71 13.00 -5.09 -12.99
C GLY A 71 12.67 -6.08 -11.85
N ASP A 72 13.69 -6.40 -11.05
CA ASP A 72 13.58 -7.31 -9.91
C ASP A 72 13.10 -6.60 -8.64
N GLU A 73 12.62 -7.39 -7.66
CA GLU A 73 12.30 -6.87 -6.34
C GLU A 73 13.57 -6.33 -5.65
N TYR A 74 13.50 -5.08 -5.23
CA TYR A 74 14.55 -4.52 -4.37
C TYR A 74 14.32 -4.96 -2.92
N ILE A 75 15.24 -5.75 -2.37
CA ILE A 75 15.14 -6.30 -1.02
C ILE A 75 15.95 -5.43 -0.07
N GLN A 76 15.26 -4.76 0.86
CA GLN A 76 15.86 -3.79 1.77
C GLN A 76 16.89 -4.42 2.72
N SER A 77 16.61 -5.61 3.25
CA SER A 77 17.55 -6.32 4.15
C SER A 77 18.90 -6.64 3.52
N LYS A 78 18.97 -6.73 2.19
CA LYS A 78 20.24 -6.94 1.45
C LYS A 78 21.06 -5.64 1.33
N GLN A 79 20.53 -4.49 1.78
CA GLN A 79 21.19 -3.20 1.69
C GLN A 79 21.71 -2.66 3.03
N ILE A 80 21.61 -3.43 4.10
CA ILE A 80 21.94 -3.00 5.47
C ILE A 80 23.37 -2.42 5.55
N ASP A 81 24.36 -3.08 4.94
CA ASP A 81 25.74 -2.60 4.96
C ASP A 81 25.88 -1.23 4.28
N TYR A 82 25.11 -1.00 3.21
CA TYR A 82 25.10 0.29 2.54
C TYR A 82 24.42 1.37 3.40
N HIS A 83 23.34 1.02 4.10
CA HIS A 83 22.71 1.94 5.06
C HIS A 83 23.66 2.32 6.19
N ILE A 84 24.40 1.35 6.75
CA ILE A 84 25.41 1.58 7.79
C ILE A 84 26.53 2.48 7.26
N LYS A 85 27.01 2.24 6.03
CA LYS A 85 28.01 3.11 5.39
C LYS A 85 27.55 4.56 5.33
N ILE A 86 26.33 4.83 4.88
CA ILE A 86 25.77 6.18 4.78
C ILE A 86 25.58 6.82 6.18
N ALA A 87 25.13 6.05 7.17
CA ALA A 87 25.02 6.54 8.54
C ALA A 87 26.39 6.99 9.11
N ASN A 88 27.45 6.22 8.86
CA ASN A 88 28.81 6.57 9.27
C ASN A 88 29.36 7.77 8.49
N GLU A 89 28.98 7.94 7.24
CA GLU A 89 29.32 9.12 6.45
C GLU A 89 28.65 10.39 7.02
N LEU A 90 27.36 10.30 7.38
CA LEU A 90 26.66 11.38 8.09
C LEU A 90 27.34 11.74 9.42
N LEU A 91 27.78 10.72 10.18
CA LEU A 91 28.54 10.93 11.41
C LEU A 91 29.87 11.64 11.15
N LYS A 92 30.66 11.15 10.19
CA LYS A 92 31.97 11.73 9.81
C LYS A 92 31.84 13.17 9.35
N ASN A 93 30.78 13.50 8.63
CA ASN A 93 30.51 14.84 8.12
C ASN A 93 29.84 15.78 9.13
N GLY A 94 29.66 15.35 10.39
CA GLY A 94 29.07 16.17 11.46
C GLY A 94 27.53 16.33 11.38
N HIS A 95 26.85 15.57 10.49
CA HIS A 95 25.39 15.56 10.37
C HIS A 95 24.71 14.57 11.31
N ALA A 96 25.49 13.76 12.02
CA ALA A 96 25.01 12.85 13.05
C ALA A 96 25.95 12.85 14.26
N TYR A 97 25.50 12.28 15.38
CA TYR A 97 26.28 12.13 16.58
C TYR A 97 25.90 10.86 17.34
N LYS A 98 26.79 10.42 18.22
CA LYS A 98 26.54 9.29 19.12
C LYS A 98 25.74 9.75 20.32
N CYS A 99 24.66 9.04 20.61
CA CYS A 99 23.82 9.29 21.78
C CYS A 99 23.91 8.12 22.75
N TYR A 100 24.30 8.41 23.97
CA TYR A 100 24.50 7.43 25.05
C TYR A 100 23.40 7.52 26.13
N CYS A 101 22.21 8.03 25.81
CA CYS A 101 21.07 7.97 26.71
C CYS A 101 20.67 6.53 26.97
N SER A 102 20.47 6.17 28.24
CA SER A 102 19.93 4.86 28.61
C SER A 102 18.42 4.78 28.28
N ASN A 103 17.89 3.56 28.26
CA ASN A 103 16.44 3.36 28.05
C ASN A 103 15.64 4.01 29.19
N GLU A 104 16.13 3.95 30.42
CA GLU A 104 15.52 4.52 31.61
C GLU A 104 15.43 6.05 31.48
N GLU A 105 16.52 6.72 31.05
CA GLU A 105 16.52 8.18 30.81
C GLU A 105 15.48 8.57 29.74
N ILE A 106 15.38 7.79 28.65
CA ILE A 106 14.41 8.05 27.58
C ILE A 106 12.98 7.85 28.08
N GLU A 107 12.71 6.76 28.82
CA GLU A 107 11.36 6.50 29.36
C GLU A 107 10.96 7.58 30.40
N GLU A 108 11.89 8.05 31.21
CA GLU A 108 11.62 9.16 32.14
C GLU A 108 11.26 10.46 31.39
N GLN A 109 11.99 10.80 30.32
CA GLN A 109 11.67 11.94 29.46
C GLN A 109 10.28 11.81 28.84
N LYS A 110 9.92 10.64 28.32
CA LYS A 110 8.59 10.36 27.80
C LYS A 110 7.51 10.50 28.86
N LYS A 111 7.74 9.99 30.07
CA LYS A 111 6.82 10.10 31.21
C LYS A 111 6.59 11.56 31.59
N ARG A 112 7.65 12.37 31.68
CA ARG A 112 7.54 13.80 31.94
C ARG A 112 6.77 14.56 30.85
N ALA A 113 7.01 14.25 29.57
CA ALA A 113 6.25 14.84 28.47
C ALA A 113 4.76 14.50 28.55
N LYS A 114 4.43 13.22 28.84
CA LYS A 114 3.05 12.75 29.03
C LYS A 114 2.35 13.45 30.19
N GLN A 115 3.03 13.64 31.32
CA GLN A 115 2.50 14.37 32.48
C GLN A 115 2.18 15.82 32.12
N LYS A 116 3.03 16.46 31.31
CA LYS A 116 2.83 17.84 30.83
C LYS A 116 1.85 17.95 29.67
N LYS A 117 1.31 16.80 29.17
CA LYS A 117 0.41 16.72 28.00
C LYS A 117 1.01 17.37 26.73
N ILE A 118 2.33 17.25 26.56
CA ILE A 118 3.05 17.74 25.36
C ILE A 118 3.62 16.55 24.58
N PRO A 119 3.82 16.67 23.26
CA PRO A 119 4.53 15.67 22.48
C PRO A 119 5.94 15.42 23.02
N TYR A 120 6.36 14.17 23.06
CA TYR A 120 7.75 13.85 23.40
C TYR A 120 8.67 14.22 22.24
N ILE A 121 9.70 15.01 22.55
CA ILE A 121 10.83 15.31 21.66
C ILE A 121 12.09 15.02 22.45
N TYR A 122 13.02 14.28 21.84
CA TYR A 122 14.32 14.00 22.47
C TYR A 122 15.05 15.31 22.81
N ASN A 123 15.56 15.44 24.03
CA ASN A 123 16.14 16.66 24.58
C ASN A 123 17.51 17.05 24.04
N ARG A 124 18.05 16.33 23.08
CA ARG A 124 19.35 16.57 22.39
C ARG A 124 20.56 16.55 23.33
N LYS A 125 20.48 15.87 24.50
CA LYS A 125 21.51 15.86 25.56
C LYS A 125 22.92 15.61 25.01
N TRP A 126 23.07 14.66 24.07
CA TRP A 126 24.38 14.27 23.55
C TRP A 126 24.80 14.98 22.26
N ARG A 127 24.01 15.94 21.79
CA ARG A 127 24.22 16.56 20.49
C ARG A 127 25.57 17.26 20.33
N ASP A 128 26.04 17.90 21.39
CA ASP A 128 27.24 18.73 21.38
C ASP A 128 28.25 18.31 22.49
N ILE A 129 28.04 17.11 23.08
CA ILE A 129 28.94 16.51 24.05
C ILE A 129 29.98 15.67 23.33
N SER A 130 31.25 15.75 23.77
CA SER A 130 32.35 14.94 23.22
C SER A 130 32.18 13.45 23.54
N ASP A 131 32.62 12.57 22.63
CA ASP A 131 32.70 11.14 22.89
C ASP A 131 33.64 10.78 24.05
N THR A 132 34.55 11.68 24.46
CA THR A 132 35.43 11.49 25.62
C THR A 132 34.66 11.43 26.94
N ASP A 133 33.48 12.06 27.01
CA ASP A 133 32.62 12.06 28.20
C ASP A 133 31.60 10.90 28.19
N ALA A 134 31.77 9.96 27.25
CA ALA A 134 30.84 8.87 27.06
C ALA A 134 30.92 7.83 28.19
N PRO A 135 29.80 7.32 28.69
CA PRO A 135 29.76 6.21 29.63
C PRO A 135 30.30 4.92 28.98
N LYS A 136 31.24 4.25 29.66
CA LYS A 136 31.94 3.07 29.12
C LYS A 136 31.02 1.86 28.86
N ASN A 137 29.87 1.80 29.50
CA ASN A 137 29.00 0.63 29.52
C ASN A 137 27.76 0.75 28.61
N ILE A 138 27.61 1.84 27.86
CA ILE A 138 26.46 2.06 26.99
C ILE A 138 26.91 2.08 25.53
N LYS A 139 26.37 1.15 24.73
CA LYS A 139 26.50 1.22 23.27
C LYS A 139 25.64 2.37 22.73
N PRO A 140 26.24 3.31 22.01
CA PRO A 140 25.47 4.46 21.50
C PRO A 140 24.52 4.05 20.37
N VAL A 141 23.45 4.85 20.22
CA VAL A 141 22.72 4.95 18.97
C VAL A 141 23.28 6.14 18.17
N LEU A 142 23.17 6.10 16.83
CA LEU A 142 23.44 7.29 16.03
C LEU A 142 22.15 8.08 15.83
N ARG A 143 22.21 9.38 16.14
CA ARG A 143 21.12 10.33 15.88
C ARG A 143 21.53 11.31 14.81
N PHE A 144 20.59 11.62 13.92
CA PHE A 144 20.74 12.70 12.95
C PHE A 144 20.64 14.06 13.67
N LYS A 145 21.51 15.01 13.31
CA LYS A 145 21.45 16.40 13.80
C LYS A 145 20.40 17.18 13.02
N SER A 146 19.14 17.11 13.47
CA SER A 146 18.04 17.82 12.82
C SER A 146 18.23 19.34 12.93
N LYS A 147 17.76 20.08 11.90
CA LYS A 147 17.70 21.53 11.94
C LYS A 147 16.75 21.96 13.08
N ILE A 148 17.16 22.94 13.86
CA ILE A 148 16.40 23.41 15.05
C ILE A 148 15.66 24.71 14.72
N ASP A 149 16.36 25.67 14.09
CA ASP A 149 15.84 27.01 13.88
C ASP A 149 15.04 27.15 12.61
N GLY A 150 14.06 28.06 12.64
CA GLY A 150 13.22 28.39 11.51
C GLY A 150 12.21 27.30 11.19
N SER A 151 11.72 27.29 9.96
CA SER A 151 10.73 26.32 9.46
C SER A 151 11.21 25.59 8.20
N SER A 152 10.63 24.44 7.95
CA SER A 152 10.81 23.69 6.71
C SER A 152 9.49 23.60 5.95
N VAL A 153 9.56 23.77 4.64
CA VAL A 153 8.40 23.70 3.74
C VAL A 153 8.56 22.49 2.82
N LEU A 154 7.53 21.67 2.77
CA LEU A 154 7.36 20.58 1.84
C LEU A 154 6.37 21.03 0.75
N LYS A 155 6.80 21.09 -0.51
CA LYS A 155 5.92 21.27 -1.66
C LYS A 155 5.34 19.91 -2.05
N ASP A 156 4.16 19.60 -1.52
CA ASP A 156 3.50 18.32 -1.76
C ASP A 156 2.59 18.39 -2.97
N LEU A 157 2.73 17.44 -3.90
CA LEU A 157 2.00 17.44 -5.17
C LEU A 157 0.49 17.19 -5.01
N VAL A 158 0.04 16.68 -3.84
CA VAL A 158 -1.39 16.46 -3.53
C VAL A 158 -1.87 17.45 -2.49
N GLN A 159 -1.12 17.60 -1.38
CA GLN A 159 -1.57 18.39 -0.24
C GLN A 159 -1.29 19.89 -0.40
N GLY A 160 -0.39 20.27 -1.34
CA GLY A 160 0.12 21.63 -1.47
C GLY A 160 1.27 21.90 -0.47
N ASP A 161 1.51 23.16 -0.19
CA ASP A 161 2.60 23.54 0.71
C ASP A 161 2.28 23.18 2.17
N VAL A 162 3.13 22.34 2.75
CA VAL A 162 3.04 21.94 4.16
C VAL A 162 4.27 22.49 4.88
N GLN A 163 4.03 23.31 5.90
CA GLN A 163 5.09 23.93 6.70
C GLN A 163 5.09 23.37 8.12
N ILE A 164 6.29 23.15 8.68
CA ILE A 164 6.47 22.79 10.10
C ILE A 164 7.62 23.60 10.70
N ASP A 165 7.55 23.86 12.00
CA ASP A 165 8.67 24.43 12.74
C ASP A 165 9.74 23.36 12.97
N ASN A 166 11.00 23.69 12.67
CA ASN A 166 12.10 22.72 12.76
C ASN A 166 12.33 22.20 14.18
N ASN A 167 12.05 23.00 15.21
CA ASN A 167 12.18 22.60 16.61
C ASN A 167 11.22 21.45 17.00
N THR A 168 10.16 21.21 16.20
CA THR A 168 9.24 20.08 16.41
C THR A 168 9.79 18.76 15.88
N ILE A 169 10.88 18.80 15.09
CA ILE A 169 11.55 17.60 14.59
C ILE A 169 12.63 17.21 15.59
N GLU A 170 12.53 16.02 16.16
CA GLU A 170 13.55 15.48 17.04
C GLU A 170 14.85 15.16 16.29
N ASP A 171 15.97 15.07 17.02
CA ASP A 171 17.17 14.38 16.52
C ASP A 171 16.88 12.88 16.50
N PHE A 172 16.39 12.38 15.37
CA PHE A 172 15.90 11.00 15.24
C PHE A 172 17.04 9.99 15.10
N ILE A 173 16.83 8.79 15.62
CA ILE A 173 17.79 7.71 15.51
C ILE A 173 17.88 7.26 14.05
N ILE A 174 19.11 7.13 13.52
CA ILE A 174 19.42 6.56 12.20
C ILE A 174 20.03 5.17 12.28
N LEU A 175 20.85 4.87 13.32
CA LEU A 175 21.27 3.51 13.67
C LEU A 175 20.95 3.23 15.13
N ARG A 176 20.45 2.04 15.40
CA ARG A 176 20.22 1.52 16.75
C ARG A 176 21.54 1.07 17.38
N ASN A 177 21.52 0.75 18.66
CA ASN A 177 22.69 0.27 19.42
C ASN A 177 23.18 -1.14 18.97
N ASP A 178 22.33 -1.92 18.30
CA ASP A 178 22.70 -3.18 17.65
C ASP A 178 23.31 -2.97 16.24
N GLY A 179 23.40 -1.72 15.78
CA GLY A 179 23.88 -1.34 14.46
C GLY A 179 22.82 -1.39 13.35
N SER A 180 21.60 -1.80 13.67
CA SER A 180 20.54 -1.87 12.65
C SER A 180 20.04 -0.45 12.24
N PRO A 181 19.83 -0.21 10.94
CA PRO A 181 19.32 1.07 10.46
C PRO A 181 17.82 1.25 10.82
N THR A 182 17.41 2.51 10.96
CA THR A 182 15.99 2.82 11.16
C THR A 182 15.30 3.16 9.84
N TYR A 183 13.97 3.11 9.84
CA TYR A 183 13.12 3.37 8.68
C TYR A 183 13.48 4.67 7.93
N ASN A 184 13.65 5.80 8.64
CA ASN A 184 13.89 7.08 7.98
C ASN A 184 15.21 7.11 7.22
N LEU A 185 16.25 6.46 7.73
CA LEU A 185 17.51 6.32 7.01
C LEU A 185 17.37 5.37 5.84
N SER A 186 16.89 4.14 6.08
CA SER A 186 16.83 3.10 5.05
C SER A 186 15.97 3.53 3.86
N ALA A 187 14.80 4.13 4.12
CA ALA A 187 13.91 4.58 3.05
C ALA A 187 14.56 5.68 2.19
N ALA A 188 15.20 6.69 2.80
CA ALA A 188 15.85 7.76 2.06
C ALA A 188 17.05 7.24 1.23
N VAL A 189 17.86 6.37 1.82
CA VAL A 189 19.04 5.78 1.16
C VAL A 189 18.63 4.88 -0.01
N ASP A 190 17.61 4.05 0.20
CA ASP A 190 17.13 3.16 -0.86
C ASP A 190 16.44 3.93 -2.00
N ASP A 191 15.59 4.92 -1.68
CA ASP A 191 14.96 5.77 -2.68
C ASP A 191 16.02 6.48 -3.54
N HIS A 192 17.10 7.00 -2.93
CA HIS A 192 18.22 7.58 -3.66
C HIS A 192 18.96 6.54 -4.54
N LYS A 193 19.29 5.37 -3.97
CA LYS A 193 19.99 4.30 -4.70
C LYS A 193 19.18 3.76 -5.88
N MET A 194 17.86 3.65 -5.72
CA MET A 194 16.91 3.24 -6.75
C MET A 194 16.60 4.37 -7.75
N LYS A 195 17.14 5.57 -7.56
CA LYS A 195 16.88 6.76 -8.38
C LYS A 195 15.39 7.12 -8.45
N VAL A 196 14.67 6.93 -7.34
CA VAL A 196 13.28 7.31 -7.24
C VAL A 196 13.15 8.82 -7.32
N THR A 197 12.33 9.30 -8.25
CA THR A 197 12.09 10.73 -8.48
C THR A 197 10.82 11.24 -7.83
N HIS A 198 9.84 10.35 -7.64
CA HIS A 198 8.54 10.68 -7.05
C HIS A 198 8.16 9.66 -5.98
N ILE A 199 7.86 10.15 -4.79
CA ILE A 199 7.45 9.36 -3.61
C ILE A 199 5.98 9.59 -3.36
N ILE A 200 5.13 8.69 -3.87
CA ILE A 200 3.68 8.70 -3.62
C ILE A 200 3.38 7.71 -2.51
N ARG A 201 2.79 8.17 -1.39
CA ARG A 201 2.54 7.34 -0.20
C ARG A 201 1.41 7.89 0.69
N GLY A 202 1.02 7.16 1.72
CA GLY A 202 0.01 7.60 2.67
C GLY A 202 0.42 8.86 3.44
N ASP A 203 -0.54 9.70 3.76
CA ASP A 203 -0.33 11.00 4.44
C ASP A 203 0.08 10.86 5.91
N ASP A 204 0.00 9.67 6.49
CA ASP A 204 0.57 9.33 7.80
C ASP A 204 2.11 9.37 7.81
N HIS A 205 2.75 9.44 6.65
CA HIS A 205 4.20 9.59 6.50
C HIS A 205 4.69 11.03 6.35
N LYS A 206 3.84 12.06 6.44
CA LYS A 206 4.24 13.48 6.25
C LYS A 206 5.40 13.91 7.14
N ILE A 207 5.35 13.58 8.45
CA ILE A 207 6.44 13.93 9.39
C ILE A 207 7.74 13.22 9.03
N ASN A 208 7.66 11.96 8.53
CA ASN A 208 8.84 11.24 8.06
C ASN A 208 9.49 11.93 6.86
N THR A 209 8.70 12.58 6.00
CA THR A 209 9.22 13.32 4.85
C THR A 209 10.20 14.41 5.28
N PHE A 210 9.85 15.19 6.30
CA PHE A 210 10.75 16.25 6.78
C PHE A 210 12.05 15.69 7.37
N LYS A 211 12.01 14.52 8.02
CA LYS A 211 13.20 13.81 8.49
C LYS A 211 14.06 13.32 7.32
N GLN A 212 13.43 12.71 6.31
CA GLN A 212 14.11 12.18 5.14
C GLN A 212 14.70 13.30 4.26
N MET A 213 13.98 14.40 4.04
CA MET A 213 14.49 15.57 3.31
C MET A 213 15.81 16.08 3.90
N GLN A 214 15.94 16.11 5.23
CA GLN A 214 17.18 16.54 5.87
C GLN A 214 18.35 15.58 5.58
N ILE A 215 18.10 14.27 5.45
CA ILE A 215 19.12 13.30 5.03
C ILE A 215 19.56 13.58 3.58
N TYR A 216 18.62 13.79 2.65
CA TYR A 216 18.95 14.14 1.27
C TYR A 216 19.82 15.40 1.20
N ILE A 217 19.45 16.45 1.94
CA ILE A 217 20.20 17.72 1.97
C ILE A 217 21.60 17.51 2.54
N ALA A 218 21.72 16.77 3.68
CA ALA A 218 23.00 16.50 4.32
C ALA A 218 23.97 15.71 3.43
N MET A 219 23.41 14.77 2.64
CA MET A 219 24.17 13.98 1.69
C MET A 219 24.36 14.67 0.33
N LYS A 220 23.82 15.87 0.15
CA LYS A 220 23.84 16.62 -1.12
C LYS A 220 23.19 15.85 -2.27
N TRP A 221 22.18 15.03 -1.96
CA TRP A 221 21.39 14.31 -2.95
C TRP A 221 20.23 15.18 -3.45
N GLU A 222 19.78 14.92 -4.67
CA GLU A 222 18.56 15.53 -5.19
C GLU A 222 17.36 15.05 -4.37
N VAL A 223 16.55 15.98 -3.86
CA VAL A 223 15.34 15.67 -3.09
C VAL A 223 14.24 15.27 -4.07
N PRO A 224 13.64 14.08 -3.93
CA PRO A 224 12.54 13.65 -4.79
C PRO A 224 11.28 14.50 -4.56
N SER A 225 10.37 14.51 -5.53
CA SER A 225 9.03 15.06 -5.36
C SER A 225 8.19 14.17 -4.46
N PHE A 226 7.37 14.75 -3.59
CA PHE A 226 6.50 14.02 -2.68
C PHE A 226 5.03 14.26 -2.99
N ALA A 227 4.23 13.20 -2.84
CA ALA A 227 2.78 13.23 -2.95
C ALA A 227 2.16 12.38 -1.83
N HIS A 228 1.49 13.02 -0.88
CA HIS A 228 0.85 12.34 0.24
C HIS A 228 -0.63 12.16 -0.03
N ILE A 229 -1.04 10.92 -0.31
CA ILE A 229 -2.42 10.55 -0.55
C ILE A 229 -3.15 10.28 0.77
N PRO A 230 -4.37 10.80 0.95
CA PRO A 230 -5.14 10.57 2.18
C PRO A 230 -5.41 9.10 2.43
N LEU A 231 -5.51 8.73 3.70
CA LEU A 231 -5.81 7.35 4.10
C LEU A 231 -7.24 6.96 3.72
N ILE A 232 -7.47 5.65 3.64
CA ILE A 232 -8.82 5.08 3.51
C ILE A 232 -9.39 4.88 4.92
N HIS A 233 -10.61 5.33 5.12
CA HIS A 233 -11.37 5.16 6.35
C HIS A 233 -12.51 4.15 6.15
N THR A 234 -12.96 3.55 7.24
CA THR A 234 -14.22 2.80 7.29
C THR A 234 -15.40 3.75 7.13
N VAL A 235 -16.60 3.22 6.92
CA VAL A 235 -17.85 4.01 6.84
C VAL A 235 -18.03 4.87 8.09
N ASP A 236 -17.64 4.35 9.27
CA ASP A 236 -17.71 5.04 10.56
C ASP A 236 -16.63 6.11 10.77
N GLY A 237 -15.79 6.36 9.75
CA GLY A 237 -14.76 7.40 9.79
C GLY A 237 -13.47 7.00 10.54
N LYS A 238 -13.30 5.74 10.93
CA LYS A 238 -12.06 5.23 11.54
C LYS A 238 -11.05 4.87 10.43
N LYS A 239 -9.75 5.03 10.72
CA LYS A 239 -8.70 4.54 9.83
C LYS A 239 -8.87 3.03 9.60
N LEU A 240 -8.92 2.60 8.33
CA LEU A 240 -8.98 1.19 7.97
C LEU A 240 -7.73 0.46 8.48
N SER A 241 -7.93 -0.64 9.16
CA SER A 241 -6.85 -1.44 9.75
C SER A 241 -6.77 -2.84 9.13
N LYS A 242 -5.62 -3.51 9.30
CA LYS A 242 -5.43 -4.92 8.86
C LYS A 242 -6.37 -5.92 9.56
N ARG A 243 -7.08 -5.51 10.62
CA ARG A 243 -8.02 -6.35 11.38
C ARG A 243 -9.47 -6.23 10.92
N ASP A 244 -9.75 -5.28 10.03
CA ASP A 244 -11.11 -5.08 9.53
C ASP A 244 -11.44 -6.18 8.52
N LYS A 245 -12.66 -6.72 8.60
CA LYS A 245 -13.19 -7.69 7.63
C LYS A 245 -13.16 -7.08 6.22
N SER A 246 -12.84 -7.88 5.21
CA SER A 246 -12.72 -7.42 3.82
C SER A 246 -11.63 -6.36 3.61
N SER A 247 -10.48 -6.52 4.26
CA SER A 247 -9.35 -5.59 4.12
C SER A 247 -8.31 -6.03 3.10
N THR A 248 -8.32 -7.30 2.68
CA THR A 248 -7.32 -7.89 1.78
C THR A 248 -7.90 -8.20 0.39
N LEU A 249 -7.04 -8.32 -0.63
CA LEU A 249 -7.49 -8.72 -1.97
C LEU A 249 -8.10 -10.12 -2.01
N ASP A 250 -7.60 -11.04 -1.19
CA ASP A 250 -8.13 -12.39 -1.12
C ASP A 250 -9.60 -12.40 -0.64
N ASP A 251 -9.98 -11.47 0.25
CA ASP A 251 -11.37 -11.36 0.70
C ASP A 251 -12.29 -10.96 -0.45
N TYR A 252 -11.87 -9.99 -1.27
CA TYR A 252 -12.64 -9.57 -2.47
C TYR A 252 -12.68 -10.66 -3.54
N SER A 253 -11.56 -11.32 -3.78
CA SER A 253 -11.50 -12.45 -4.72
C SER A 253 -12.43 -13.58 -4.31
N LYS A 254 -12.54 -13.91 -3.00
CA LYS A 254 -13.42 -14.97 -2.49
C LYS A 254 -14.91 -14.71 -2.73
N ILE A 255 -15.34 -13.47 -2.60
CA ILE A 255 -16.74 -13.08 -2.89
C ILE A 255 -17.01 -12.82 -4.37
N GLY A 256 -16.03 -13.11 -5.24
CA GLY A 256 -16.19 -13.03 -6.68
C GLY A 256 -16.13 -11.61 -7.26
N ILE A 257 -15.40 -10.68 -6.61
CA ILE A 257 -15.07 -9.39 -7.21
C ILE A 257 -13.95 -9.59 -8.23
N MET A 258 -14.15 -9.05 -9.43
CA MET A 258 -13.17 -9.11 -10.52
C MET A 258 -12.06 -8.08 -10.33
N PRO A 259 -10.82 -8.39 -10.77
CA PRO A 259 -9.69 -7.49 -10.62
C PRO A 259 -9.90 -6.13 -11.31
N GLU A 260 -10.52 -6.09 -12.47
CA GLU A 260 -10.82 -4.87 -13.21
C GLU A 260 -11.76 -3.94 -12.43
N ALA A 261 -12.80 -4.52 -11.86
CA ALA A 261 -13.79 -3.78 -11.07
C ALA A 261 -13.16 -3.22 -9.80
N LEU A 262 -12.36 -4.02 -9.09
CA LEU A 262 -11.67 -3.56 -7.89
C LEU A 262 -10.62 -2.51 -8.22
N ARG A 263 -9.86 -2.66 -9.31
CA ARG A 263 -8.88 -1.66 -9.77
C ARG A 263 -9.57 -0.32 -10.07
N ASN A 264 -10.69 -0.35 -10.80
CA ASN A 264 -11.44 0.87 -11.10
C ASN A 264 -12.03 1.50 -9.82
N TYR A 265 -12.55 0.70 -8.91
CA TYR A 265 -13.02 1.21 -7.62
C TYR A 265 -11.89 1.89 -6.83
N LEU A 266 -10.71 1.26 -6.74
CA LEU A 266 -9.55 1.82 -6.05
C LEU A 266 -9.03 3.10 -6.71
N LEU A 267 -9.08 3.19 -8.02
CA LEU A 267 -8.78 4.41 -8.75
C LEU A 267 -9.73 5.53 -8.31
N ARG A 268 -11.04 5.28 -8.32
CA ARG A 268 -12.06 6.26 -7.91
C ARG A 268 -12.07 6.53 -6.40
N LEU A 269 -11.43 5.71 -5.61
CA LEU A 269 -11.35 5.89 -4.16
C LEU A 269 -10.30 6.96 -3.81
N GLY A 270 -10.65 8.21 -4.06
CA GLY A 270 -9.83 9.39 -3.77
C GLY A 270 -9.18 10.03 -5.00
N TRP A 271 -9.54 9.61 -6.20
CA TRP A 271 -9.16 10.28 -7.45
C TRP A 271 -10.39 10.50 -8.34
N SER A 272 -10.40 11.59 -9.08
CA SER A 272 -11.48 11.90 -10.02
C SER A 272 -10.95 12.53 -11.31
N PHE A 273 -11.68 12.28 -12.38
CA PHE A 273 -11.46 12.91 -13.69
C PHE A 273 -12.81 13.17 -14.34
N GLN A 274 -13.20 14.43 -14.40
CA GLN A 274 -14.53 14.85 -14.84
C GLN A 274 -15.65 14.06 -14.13
N ASP A 275 -16.74 13.74 -14.82
CA ASP A 275 -17.86 12.95 -14.28
C ASP A 275 -17.75 11.46 -14.61
N LYS A 276 -16.58 10.99 -15.08
CA LYS A 276 -16.37 9.62 -15.50
C LYS A 276 -16.18 8.68 -14.30
N GLU A 277 -16.95 7.60 -14.25
CA GLU A 277 -16.91 6.60 -13.17
C GLU A 277 -16.21 5.29 -13.60
N ILE A 278 -16.36 4.90 -14.85
CA ILE A 278 -15.80 3.63 -15.38
C ILE A 278 -14.67 3.96 -16.34
N PHE A 279 -13.53 3.32 -16.11
CA PHE A 279 -12.32 3.51 -16.89
C PHE A 279 -11.79 2.18 -17.37
N THR A 280 -11.40 2.10 -18.65
CA THR A 280 -10.54 1.01 -19.11
C THR A 280 -9.14 1.15 -18.48
N LEU A 281 -8.31 0.13 -18.63
CA LEU A 281 -6.93 0.21 -18.14
C LEU A 281 -6.15 1.33 -18.86
N GLU A 282 -6.29 1.42 -20.17
CA GLU A 282 -5.65 2.42 -21.03
C GLU A 282 -6.11 3.84 -20.65
N GLU A 283 -7.40 4.02 -20.41
CA GLU A 283 -7.94 5.28 -19.94
C GLU A 283 -7.43 5.66 -18.54
N SER A 284 -7.34 4.67 -17.64
CA SER A 284 -6.78 4.87 -16.30
C SER A 284 -5.34 5.36 -16.37
N ILE A 285 -4.51 4.75 -17.22
CA ILE A 285 -3.13 5.20 -17.46
C ILE A 285 -3.10 6.58 -18.11
N LYS A 286 -3.92 6.80 -19.13
CA LYS A 286 -3.93 8.04 -19.92
C LYS A 286 -4.31 9.27 -19.10
N TYR A 287 -5.30 9.14 -18.22
CA TYR A 287 -5.90 10.30 -17.53
C TYR A 287 -5.38 10.47 -16.09
N PHE A 288 -4.71 9.47 -15.52
CA PHE A 288 -4.25 9.58 -14.15
C PHE A 288 -3.21 10.70 -13.98
N ASN A 289 -3.48 11.58 -13.02
CA ASN A 289 -2.56 12.63 -12.57
C ASN A 289 -2.70 12.84 -11.06
N LEU A 290 -1.77 13.57 -10.45
CA LEU A 290 -1.78 13.81 -9.01
C LEU A 290 -2.72 14.96 -8.63
N GLU A 291 -3.05 15.87 -9.54
CA GLU A 291 -3.98 16.97 -9.34
C GLU A 291 -5.42 16.49 -9.15
N GLY A 292 -5.78 15.35 -9.76
CA GLY A 292 -7.08 14.69 -9.57
C GLY A 292 -7.22 13.96 -8.22
N VAL A 293 -6.15 13.85 -7.43
CA VAL A 293 -6.20 13.21 -6.12
C VAL A 293 -6.78 14.16 -5.08
N GLY A 294 -7.85 13.74 -4.42
CA GLY A 294 -8.50 14.51 -3.36
C GLY A 294 -7.61 14.64 -2.11
N LYS A 295 -7.79 15.72 -1.35
CA LYS A 295 -7.02 16.01 -0.12
C LYS A 295 -7.62 15.41 1.16
N SER A 296 -8.85 14.92 1.09
CA SER A 296 -9.57 14.36 2.25
C SER A 296 -9.61 12.83 2.22
N PRO A 297 -9.67 12.15 3.38
CA PRO A 297 -9.83 10.72 3.46
C PRO A 297 -11.07 10.22 2.71
N SER A 298 -10.92 9.12 1.98
CA SER A 298 -12.01 8.44 1.29
C SER A 298 -12.58 7.33 2.16
N LYS A 299 -13.90 7.08 2.09
CA LYS A 299 -14.56 6.01 2.82
C LYS A 299 -14.71 4.77 1.96
N LEU A 300 -14.36 3.61 2.51
CA LEU A 300 -14.56 2.33 1.86
C LEU A 300 -16.06 1.99 1.84
N ASP A 301 -16.60 1.76 0.66
CA ASP A 301 -18.01 1.40 0.44
C ASP A 301 -18.10 0.10 -0.37
N ILE A 302 -18.52 -0.97 0.30
CA ILE A 302 -18.67 -2.30 -0.30
C ILE A 302 -19.83 -2.33 -1.30
N SER A 303 -20.90 -1.57 -1.06
CA SER A 303 -22.05 -1.53 -1.97
C SER A 303 -21.64 -0.94 -3.33
N ARG A 304 -20.78 0.06 -3.32
CA ARG A 304 -20.22 0.66 -4.54
C ARG A 304 -19.27 -0.30 -5.26
N ILE A 305 -18.47 -1.09 -4.53
CA ILE A 305 -17.65 -2.15 -5.14
C ILE A 305 -18.54 -3.16 -5.87
N LEU A 306 -19.61 -3.63 -5.23
CA LEU A 306 -20.55 -4.58 -5.81
C LEU A 306 -21.26 -4.00 -7.06
N SER A 307 -21.71 -2.76 -7.00
CA SER A 307 -22.32 -2.08 -8.14
C SER A 307 -21.35 -1.92 -9.32
N MET A 308 -20.09 -1.60 -9.04
CA MET A 308 -19.07 -1.50 -10.07
C MET A 308 -18.75 -2.87 -10.67
N ASN A 309 -18.66 -3.91 -9.84
CA ASN A 309 -18.44 -5.28 -10.30
C ASN A 309 -19.60 -5.79 -11.18
N GLU A 310 -20.84 -5.49 -10.79
CA GLU A 310 -22.04 -5.77 -11.58
C GLU A 310 -21.96 -5.12 -12.98
N HIS A 311 -21.49 -3.86 -13.04
CA HIS A 311 -21.28 -3.16 -14.31
C HIS A 311 -20.30 -3.92 -15.20
N TYR A 312 -19.12 -4.30 -14.68
CA TYR A 312 -18.12 -5.06 -15.45
C TYR A 312 -18.64 -6.42 -15.89
N ILE A 313 -19.33 -7.17 -15.03
CA ILE A 313 -19.96 -8.45 -15.36
C ILE A 313 -20.95 -8.29 -16.55
N LYS A 314 -21.84 -7.30 -16.48
CA LYS A 314 -22.86 -7.09 -17.49
C LYS A 314 -22.30 -6.73 -18.87
N HIS A 315 -21.21 -5.94 -18.90
CA HIS A 315 -20.63 -5.45 -20.15
C HIS A 315 -19.51 -6.33 -20.72
N MET A 316 -19.05 -7.33 -19.97
CA MET A 316 -18.05 -8.28 -20.44
C MET A 316 -18.66 -9.26 -21.45
N ASN A 317 -17.92 -9.62 -22.51
CA ASN A 317 -18.34 -10.65 -23.42
C ASN A 317 -18.31 -12.04 -22.73
N GLU A 318 -19.09 -12.98 -23.24
CA GLU A 318 -19.31 -14.26 -22.58
C GLU A 318 -18.05 -15.14 -22.51
N ASN A 319 -17.13 -15.02 -23.45
CA ASN A 319 -15.88 -15.79 -23.41
C ASN A 319 -14.95 -15.30 -22.31
N ASP A 320 -14.77 -13.99 -22.19
CA ASP A 320 -13.94 -13.40 -21.15
C ASP A 320 -14.57 -13.60 -19.77
N LEU A 321 -15.90 -13.46 -19.68
CA LEU A 321 -16.63 -13.72 -18.44
C LEU A 321 -16.52 -15.20 -18.02
N TYR A 322 -16.55 -16.13 -18.99
CA TYR A 322 -16.29 -17.54 -18.70
C TYR A 322 -14.87 -17.76 -18.17
N ASN A 323 -13.87 -17.13 -18.76
CA ASN A 323 -12.48 -17.24 -18.29
C ASN A 323 -12.35 -16.76 -16.83
N GLN A 324 -12.94 -15.62 -16.51
CA GLN A 324 -12.97 -15.09 -15.13
C GLN A 324 -13.71 -16.03 -14.17
N LEU A 325 -14.85 -16.57 -14.58
CA LEU A 325 -15.61 -17.54 -13.79
C LEU A 325 -14.80 -18.83 -13.56
N ASN A 326 -14.15 -19.34 -14.59
CA ASN A 326 -13.34 -20.55 -14.50
C ASN A 326 -12.14 -20.36 -13.56
N GLU A 327 -11.43 -19.24 -13.65
CA GLU A 327 -10.35 -18.90 -12.71
C GLU A 327 -10.87 -18.77 -11.27
N TYR A 328 -12.02 -18.14 -11.08
CA TYR A 328 -12.68 -18.05 -9.79
C TYR A 328 -13.02 -19.45 -9.23
N CYS A 329 -13.58 -20.33 -10.05
CA CYS A 329 -13.91 -21.70 -9.65
C CYS A 329 -12.66 -22.52 -9.29
N LEU A 330 -11.60 -22.44 -10.10
CA LEU A 330 -10.33 -23.12 -9.82
C LEU A 330 -9.68 -22.68 -8.50
N LYS A 331 -9.89 -21.43 -8.12
CA LYS A 331 -9.29 -20.86 -6.90
C LYS A 331 -10.15 -21.07 -5.65
N HIS A 332 -11.48 -21.02 -5.78
CA HIS A 332 -12.38 -20.88 -4.63
C HIS A 332 -13.51 -21.90 -4.56
N LYS A 333 -13.76 -22.65 -5.63
CA LYS A 333 -14.87 -23.59 -5.77
C LYS A 333 -14.37 -24.91 -6.38
N GLU A 334 -15.25 -25.61 -7.05
CA GLU A 334 -14.93 -26.83 -7.79
C GLU A 334 -14.60 -26.50 -9.25
N LYS A 335 -13.70 -27.31 -9.85
CA LYS A 335 -13.36 -27.18 -11.26
C LYS A 335 -14.59 -27.48 -12.13
N ILE A 336 -14.84 -26.60 -13.09
CA ILE A 336 -15.90 -26.81 -14.08
C ILE A 336 -15.51 -27.96 -15.02
N ASP A 337 -16.39 -28.96 -15.18
CA ASP A 337 -16.19 -30.05 -16.11
C ASP A 337 -16.17 -29.53 -17.56
N THR A 338 -15.23 -30.06 -18.36
CA THR A 338 -15.06 -29.65 -19.75
C THR A 338 -16.31 -29.91 -20.62
N SER A 339 -17.09 -30.94 -20.31
CA SER A 339 -18.37 -31.25 -21.00
C SER A 339 -19.47 -30.21 -20.78
N LYS A 340 -19.33 -29.37 -19.71
CA LYS A 340 -20.33 -28.36 -19.32
C LYS A 340 -20.02 -26.97 -19.89
N VAL A 341 -18.79 -26.74 -20.40
CA VAL A 341 -18.29 -25.45 -20.85
C VAL A 341 -19.22 -24.73 -21.82
N ASP A 342 -19.65 -25.41 -22.89
CA ASP A 342 -20.52 -24.80 -23.91
C ASP A 342 -21.89 -24.40 -23.35
N LYS A 343 -22.45 -25.22 -22.45
CA LYS A 343 -23.73 -24.90 -21.80
C LYS A 343 -23.59 -23.66 -20.93
N ILE A 344 -22.51 -23.56 -20.14
CA ILE A 344 -22.24 -22.41 -19.27
C ILE A 344 -22.07 -21.16 -20.14
N LYS A 345 -21.21 -21.19 -21.16
CA LYS A 345 -20.98 -20.04 -22.06
C LYS A 345 -22.29 -19.52 -22.66
N LYS A 346 -23.14 -20.42 -23.17
CA LYS A 346 -24.45 -20.07 -23.73
C LYS A 346 -25.39 -19.45 -22.67
N SER A 347 -25.26 -19.84 -21.42
CA SER A 347 -26.12 -19.36 -20.34
C SER A 347 -25.65 -18.03 -19.76
N LEU A 348 -24.36 -17.67 -19.90
CA LEU A 348 -23.78 -16.45 -19.32
C LEU A 348 -24.50 -15.19 -19.78
N LYS A 349 -25.01 -15.13 -21.02
CA LYS A 349 -25.80 -13.98 -21.51
C LYS A 349 -27.06 -13.68 -20.69
N PHE A 350 -27.59 -14.69 -19.97
CA PHE A 350 -28.74 -14.55 -19.08
C PHE A 350 -28.28 -14.40 -17.62
N LEU A 351 -27.30 -15.22 -17.18
CA LEU A 351 -26.82 -15.25 -15.81
C LEU A 351 -26.18 -13.92 -15.38
N LYS A 352 -25.43 -13.26 -16.28
CA LYS A 352 -24.78 -11.98 -15.99
C LYS A 352 -25.73 -10.83 -15.64
N ASN A 353 -26.98 -10.90 -16.09
CA ASN A 353 -27.99 -9.87 -15.82
C ASN A 353 -28.53 -9.90 -14.39
N LYS A 354 -28.36 -11.03 -13.68
CA LYS A 354 -28.83 -11.24 -12.29
C LYS A 354 -27.69 -11.43 -11.30
N ALA A 355 -26.45 -11.12 -11.69
CA ALA A 355 -25.27 -11.36 -10.89
C ALA A 355 -24.53 -10.05 -10.60
N LYS A 356 -24.14 -9.85 -9.34
CA LYS A 356 -23.23 -8.78 -8.91
C LYS A 356 -21.80 -9.28 -8.73
N THR A 357 -21.63 -10.60 -8.61
CA THR A 357 -20.34 -11.24 -8.36
C THR A 357 -20.17 -12.50 -9.20
N LEU A 358 -18.93 -12.98 -9.35
CA LEU A 358 -18.68 -14.30 -9.95
C LEU A 358 -19.26 -15.43 -9.09
N GLU A 359 -19.38 -15.21 -7.77
CA GLU A 359 -20.06 -16.14 -6.87
C GLU A 359 -21.55 -16.27 -7.19
N ASP A 360 -22.22 -15.16 -7.50
CA ASP A 360 -23.61 -15.20 -7.94
C ASP A 360 -23.77 -15.98 -9.24
N ILE A 361 -22.87 -15.76 -10.22
CA ILE A 361 -22.87 -16.51 -11.48
C ILE A 361 -22.68 -18.01 -11.19
N TYR A 362 -21.69 -18.37 -10.36
CA TYR A 362 -21.45 -19.75 -9.98
C TYR A 362 -22.69 -20.38 -9.33
N ASN A 363 -23.27 -19.71 -8.33
CA ASN A 363 -24.45 -20.21 -7.63
C ASN A 363 -25.65 -20.36 -8.57
N ASN A 364 -25.88 -19.37 -9.45
CA ASN A 364 -26.98 -19.41 -10.43
C ASN A 364 -26.74 -20.42 -11.56
N SER A 365 -25.51 -20.93 -11.74
CA SER A 365 -25.17 -21.94 -12.72
C SER A 365 -25.05 -23.36 -12.18
N LYS A 366 -25.30 -23.57 -10.88
CA LYS A 366 -25.17 -24.90 -10.25
C LYS A 366 -25.97 -26.00 -10.94
N TYR A 367 -27.18 -25.69 -11.44
CA TYR A 367 -28.00 -26.61 -12.19
C TYR A 367 -27.40 -27.07 -13.54
N ILE A 368 -26.38 -26.35 -14.03
CA ILE A 368 -25.61 -26.73 -15.22
C ILE A 368 -24.33 -27.47 -14.82
N ILE A 369 -23.66 -27.00 -13.77
CA ILE A 369 -22.34 -27.48 -13.32
C ILE A 369 -22.47 -28.86 -12.65
N SER A 370 -23.50 -29.05 -11.80
CA SER A 370 -23.71 -30.27 -11.03
C SER A 370 -24.67 -31.22 -11.77
N ASP A 371 -24.33 -32.51 -11.77
CA ASP A 371 -25.26 -33.56 -12.28
C ASP A 371 -26.34 -33.91 -11.25
N ASN A 372 -26.12 -33.58 -9.98
CA ASN A 372 -27.09 -33.79 -8.89
C ASN A 372 -27.63 -32.42 -8.39
N VAL A 373 -28.72 -31.98 -8.99
CA VAL A 373 -29.45 -30.80 -8.52
C VAL A 373 -30.27 -31.17 -7.30
N GLN A 374 -29.91 -30.69 -6.13
CA GLN A 374 -30.75 -30.81 -4.92
C GLN A 374 -31.74 -29.64 -4.90
N PHE A 375 -33.04 -29.98 -4.93
CA PHE A 375 -34.10 -29.00 -4.76
C PHE A 375 -34.35 -28.75 -3.25
N SER A 376 -34.50 -27.52 -2.88
CA SER A 376 -34.94 -27.15 -1.50
C SER A 376 -36.43 -27.57 -1.31
N ASN A 377 -36.87 -27.67 -0.06
CA ASN A 377 -38.31 -27.94 0.22
C ASN A 377 -39.22 -26.83 -0.33
N GLU A 378 -38.72 -25.64 -0.56
CA GLU A 378 -39.46 -24.52 -1.18
C GLU A 378 -39.54 -24.73 -2.71
N ASP A 379 -38.44 -25.12 -3.35
CA ASP A 379 -38.42 -25.46 -4.79
C ASP A 379 -39.36 -26.61 -5.07
N LEU A 380 -39.36 -27.65 -4.24
CA LEU A 380 -40.23 -28.81 -4.39
C LEU A 380 -41.73 -28.47 -4.29
N LYS A 381 -42.12 -27.41 -3.62
CA LYS A 381 -43.50 -26.91 -3.57
C LYS A 381 -43.93 -26.20 -4.86
N LEU A 382 -42.97 -25.64 -5.59
CA LEU A 382 -43.23 -24.97 -6.87
C LEU A 382 -43.29 -25.92 -8.06
N ILE A 383 -42.75 -27.13 -7.91
CA ILE A 383 -42.76 -28.17 -8.93
C ILE A 383 -44.09 -28.94 -8.83
N ASP A 384 -44.91 -28.89 -9.88
CA ASP A 384 -46.18 -29.61 -9.92
C ASP A 384 -46.00 -31.13 -10.04
N THR A 385 -47.11 -31.86 -9.93
CA THR A 385 -47.07 -33.32 -9.90
C THR A 385 -46.66 -33.93 -11.23
N GLU A 386 -46.82 -33.23 -12.36
CA GLU A 386 -46.39 -33.68 -13.68
C GLU A 386 -44.89 -33.46 -13.88
N ALA A 387 -44.35 -32.36 -13.42
CA ALA A 387 -42.90 -32.08 -13.48
C ALA A 387 -42.07 -32.95 -12.53
N LYS A 388 -42.69 -33.65 -11.57
CA LYS A 388 -42.05 -34.62 -10.66
C LYS A 388 -41.86 -36.01 -11.24
N LYS A 389 -42.51 -36.33 -12.37
CA LYS A 389 -42.33 -37.55 -13.14
C LYS A 389 -41.21 -37.41 -14.16
#